data_30eae41344ae2c8cfd542798399c19c1
#
_entry.id   30eae41344ae2c8cfd542798399c19c1
#
_cell.length_a   1.000
_cell.length_b   1.000
_cell.length_c   1.000
_cell.angle_alpha   90.00
_cell.angle_beta   90.00
_cell.angle_gamma   90.00
#
_symmetry.space_group_name_H-M   'P 1'
#
loop_
_entity.id
_entity.type
_entity.pdbx_description
1 polymer ?
#
loop_
_entity_poly.entity_id
_entity_poly.type
_entity_poly.pdbx_seq_one_letter_code
_entity_poly.pdbx_strand_id
1 'polypeptide(L)'
;MKDPISKKNLDGYGAPIIPWERVYRRMTKGFTQAPKTGGPDRHTAWLATVRPEGKPHVMPIGVLFVDDAFYFNTGPRTRKARNIARNPNSIITIATDDFDLVIQGPARRIVDAAHLQRIADAFKKQGWEPTVVKGGLTAKYSAPSAGPPPWNVYEIRPETIFALGTAEPYGATRWRFKTNTRRN
;
A
#
# COMPACT_ATOMS: atom_id res chain seq x y z
N MET A 1 -5.00 13.39 -1.72
CA MET A 1 -6.17 12.49 -1.65
C MET A 1 -7.38 13.35 -1.34
N LYS A 2 -8.53 13.08 -1.96
CA LYS A 2 -9.77 13.78 -1.60
C LYS A 2 -10.05 13.57 -0.11
N ASP A 3 -10.66 14.56 0.51
CA ASP A 3 -11.04 14.46 1.92
C ASP A 3 -11.93 13.22 2.16
N PRO A 4 -11.80 12.59 3.32
CA PRO A 4 -12.65 11.45 3.67
C PRO A 4 -14.11 11.88 3.70
N ILE A 5 -15.01 11.05 3.16
CA ILE A 5 -16.46 11.29 3.19
C ILE A 5 -17.07 10.99 4.56
N SER A 6 -16.38 10.24 5.40
CA SER A 6 -16.77 10.03 6.80
C SER A 6 -15.55 9.72 7.66
N LYS A 7 -15.66 10.04 8.95
CA LYS A 7 -14.71 9.70 10.00
C LYS A 7 -15.46 9.16 11.22
N LYS A 8 -14.83 8.24 11.95
CA LYS A 8 -15.37 7.68 13.19
C LYS A 8 -14.25 7.53 14.20
N ASN A 9 -14.45 8.05 15.41
CA ASN A 9 -13.61 7.72 16.54
C ASN A 9 -13.83 6.27 16.94
N LEU A 10 -12.77 5.50 17.09
CA LEU A 10 -12.79 4.12 17.56
C LEU A 10 -12.18 3.99 18.95
N ASP A 11 -11.64 5.10 19.48
CA ASP A 11 -11.03 5.13 20.80
C ASP A 11 -12.10 4.96 21.89
N GLY A 12 -11.83 4.10 22.86
CA GLY A 12 -12.70 3.82 24.01
C GLY A 12 -12.24 4.49 25.32
N TYR A 13 -11.15 5.24 25.29
CA TYR A 13 -10.50 5.81 26.47
C TYR A 13 -10.53 7.33 26.53
N GLY A 14 -11.24 7.96 25.60
CA GLY A 14 -11.44 9.42 25.59
C GLY A 14 -10.42 10.19 24.73
N ALA A 15 -9.54 9.51 24.00
CA ALA A 15 -8.66 10.19 23.06
C ALA A 15 -9.47 10.81 21.89
N PRO A 16 -9.05 11.97 21.37
CA PRO A 16 -9.75 12.64 20.27
C PRO A 16 -9.58 11.90 18.95
N ILE A 17 -10.44 12.23 17.98
CA ILE A 17 -10.27 11.82 16.58
C ILE A 17 -8.91 12.29 16.09
N ILE A 18 -8.12 11.37 15.51
CA ILE A 18 -6.86 11.71 14.85
C ILE A 18 -7.18 12.59 13.62
N PRO A 19 -6.57 13.77 13.47
CA PRO A 19 -6.75 14.61 12.28
C PRO A 19 -6.29 13.88 11.01
N TRP A 20 -7.11 13.90 9.95
CA TRP A 20 -6.77 13.26 8.67
C TRP A 20 -5.46 13.77 8.09
N GLU A 21 -5.22 15.07 8.17
CA GLU A 21 -4.03 15.76 7.67
C GLU A 21 -2.73 15.22 8.31
N ARG A 22 -2.79 14.79 9.56
CA ARG A 22 -1.64 14.19 10.27
C ARG A 22 -1.29 12.84 9.65
N VAL A 23 -2.28 11.99 9.41
CA VAL A 23 -2.09 10.67 8.77
C VAL A 23 -1.67 10.81 7.31
N TYR A 24 -2.31 11.70 6.57
CA TYR A 24 -1.96 11.97 5.16
C TYR A 24 -0.51 12.44 5.03
N ARG A 25 -0.08 13.37 5.88
CA ARG A 25 1.31 13.85 5.93
C ARG A 25 2.29 12.71 6.21
N ARG A 26 1.93 11.77 7.11
CA ARG A 26 2.77 10.61 7.41
C ARG A 26 2.92 9.69 6.18
N MET A 27 1.85 9.44 5.46
CA MET A 27 1.91 8.62 4.24
C MET A 27 2.75 9.29 3.13
N THR A 28 2.64 10.61 2.97
CA THR A 28 3.38 11.35 1.95
C THR A 28 4.89 11.43 2.20
N LYS A 29 5.36 11.27 3.44
CA LYS A 29 6.80 11.12 3.75
C LYS A 29 7.41 9.85 3.16
N GLY A 30 6.57 8.90 2.76
CA GLY A 30 7.00 7.60 2.24
C GLY A 30 7.40 6.62 3.34
N PHE A 31 7.82 5.44 2.90
CA PHE A 31 8.15 4.31 3.76
C PHE A 31 9.50 3.72 3.36
N THR A 32 10.48 3.79 4.24
CA THR A 32 11.83 3.29 3.98
C THR A 32 11.87 1.78 4.04
N GLN A 33 12.00 1.12 2.89
CA GLN A 33 12.02 -0.34 2.77
C GLN A 33 13.15 -0.85 1.87
N ALA A 34 14.06 0.02 1.44
CA ALA A 34 15.18 -0.38 0.58
C ALA A 34 16.09 -1.40 1.29
N PRO A 35 16.69 -2.36 0.57
CA PRO A 35 17.68 -3.28 1.14
C PRO A 35 18.80 -2.54 1.86
N LYS A 36 19.25 -3.10 2.99
CA LYS A 36 20.32 -2.53 3.85
C LYS A 36 19.99 -1.20 4.54
N THR A 37 18.77 -0.70 4.40
CA THR A 37 18.29 0.48 5.14
C THR A 37 17.51 0.08 6.39
N GLY A 38 17.75 -1.13 6.91
CA GLY A 38 17.21 -1.56 8.19
C GLY A 38 17.70 -0.63 9.30
N GLY A 39 16.85 -0.35 10.26
CA GLY A 39 17.13 0.56 11.36
C GLY A 39 15.83 1.10 11.91
N PRO A 40 15.88 2.06 12.85
CA PRO A 40 14.68 2.57 13.51
C PRO A 40 13.66 3.17 12.55
N ASP A 41 14.09 3.69 11.41
CA ASP A 41 13.20 4.32 10.43
C ASP A 41 12.64 3.34 9.37
N ARG A 42 12.95 2.04 9.48
CA ARG A 42 12.40 1.06 8.55
C ARG A 42 10.97 0.70 8.91
N HIS A 43 10.05 0.95 7.98
CA HIS A 43 8.63 0.65 8.15
C HIS A 43 8.23 -0.56 7.30
N THR A 44 7.84 -1.67 7.94
CA THR A 44 7.39 -2.88 7.25
C THR A 44 5.94 -2.75 6.83
N ALA A 45 5.68 -2.93 5.54
CA ALA A 45 4.33 -3.07 5.02
C ALA A 45 4.00 -4.55 4.77
N TRP A 46 2.78 -4.93 5.08
CA TRP A 46 2.24 -6.28 4.91
C TRP A 46 1.00 -6.22 4.03
N LEU A 47 0.96 -7.07 3.02
CA LEU A 47 -0.20 -7.22 2.13
C LEU A 47 -0.98 -8.47 2.51
N ALA A 48 -2.24 -8.29 2.88
CA ALA A 48 -3.20 -9.36 3.02
C ALA A 48 -4.05 -9.50 1.75
N THR A 49 -4.20 -10.73 1.29
CA THR A 49 -5.03 -11.13 0.14
C THR A 49 -5.85 -12.37 0.51
N VAL A 50 -6.89 -12.69 -0.23
CA VAL A 50 -7.79 -13.81 0.05
C VAL A 50 -7.53 -14.96 -0.92
N ARG A 51 -7.27 -16.16 -0.38
CA ARG A 51 -7.15 -17.39 -1.16
C ARG A 51 -8.50 -17.85 -1.72
N PRO A 52 -8.52 -18.74 -2.74
CA PRO A 52 -9.77 -19.28 -3.29
C PRO A 52 -10.71 -19.89 -2.24
N GLU A 53 -10.12 -20.54 -1.25
CA GLU A 53 -10.84 -21.18 -0.13
C GLU A 53 -11.25 -20.20 1.00
N GLY A 54 -11.12 -18.88 0.76
CA GLY A 54 -11.49 -17.85 1.74
C GLY A 54 -10.44 -17.57 2.81
N LYS A 55 -9.35 -18.35 2.89
CA LYS A 55 -8.29 -18.16 3.89
C LYS A 55 -7.46 -16.91 3.60
N PRO A 56 -7.11 -16.10 4.61
CA PRO A 56 -6.19 -14.98 4.42
C PRO A 56 -4.79 -15.46 4.06
N HIS A 57 -4.09 -14.65 3.28
CA HIS A 57 -2.69 -14.85 2.91
C HIS A 57 -1.96 -13.53 3.07
N VAL A 58 -1.03 -13.45 4.01
CA VAL A 58 -0.29 -12.23 4.35
C VAL A 58 1.18 -12.39 3.99
N MET A 59 1.76 -11.39 3.33
CA MET A 59 3.17 -11.34 2.98
C MET A 59 3.74 -9.92 3.12
N PRO A 60 4.99 -9.77 3.56
CA PRO A 60 5.66 -8.48 3.50
C PRO A 60 5.83 -8.02 2.05
N ILE A 61 5.73 -6.72 1.83
CA ILE A 61 5.89 -6.08 0.53
C ILE A 61 6.65 -4.78 0.65
N GLY A 62 7.33 -4.37 -0.43
CA GLY A 62 7.69 -2.97 -0.65
C GLY A 62 6.46 -2.20 -1.10
N VAL A 63 6.24 -1.03 -0.50
CA VAL A 63 5.09 -0.19 -0.82
C VAL A 63 5.52 1.24 -1.12
N LEU A 64 4.86 1.85 -2.08
CA LEU A 64 5.00 3.25 -2.45
C LEU A 64 3.65 3.93 -2.29
N PHE A 65 3.61 5.12 -1.67
CA PHE A 65 2.43 5.99 -1.66
C PHE A 65 2.70 7.21 -2.53
N VAL A 66 1.95 7.35 -3.61
CA VAL A 66 2.03 8.47 -4.57
C VAL A 66 0.69 8.63 -5.28
N ASP A 67 0.35 9.84 -5.69
CA ASP A 67 -0.90 10.16 -6.41
C ASP A 67 -2.16 9.60 -5.69
N ASP A 68 -2.16 9.71 -4.36
CA ASP A 68 -3.26 9.25 -3.50
C ASP A 68 -3.58 7.74 -3.58
N ALA A 69 -2.61 6.93 -3.96
CA ALA A 69 -2.72 5.50 -4.04
C ALA A 69 -1.48 4.79 -3.50
N PHE A 70 -1.66 3.56 -3.08
CA PHE A 70 -0.57 2.66 -2.69
C PHE A 70 -0.22 1.76 -3.85
N TYR A 71 1.07 1.63 -4.11
CA TYR A 71 1.60 0.79 -5.19
C TYR A 71 2.56 -0.24 -4.64
N PHE A 72 2.50 -1.44 -5.20
CA PHE A 72 3.46 -2.52 -4.96
C PHE A 72 3.64 -3.34 -6.23
N ASN A 73 4.72 -4.11 -6.26
CA ASN A 73 5.01 -4.99 -7.39
C ASN A 73 5.16 -6.45 -6.93
N THR A 74 4.85 -7.38 -7.82
CA THR A 74 5.07 -8.81 -7.60
C THR A 74 5.00 -9.59 -8.92
N GLY A 75 5.70 -10.73 -8.97
CA GLY A 75 5.65 -11.61 -10.13
C GLY A 75 4.26 -12.20 -10.37
N PRO A 76 3.87 -12.39 -11.64
CA PRO A 76 2.51 -12.85 -12.00
C PRO A 76 2.17 -14.24 -11.47
N ARG A 77 3.18 -15.08 -11.22
CA ARG A 77 2.99 -16.44 -10.71
C ARG A 77 2.99 -16.57 -9.19
N THR A 78 3.16 -15.47 -8.45
CA THR A 78 3.11 -15.50 -6.99
C THR A 78 1.71 -15.78 -6.46
N ARG A 79 1.60 -16.31 -5.22
CA ARG A 79 0.30 -16.57 -4.60
C ARG A 79 -0.54 -15.31 -4.51
N LYS A 80 0.04 -14.18 -4.08
CA LYS A 80 -0.66 -12.91 -3.95
C LYS A 80 -1.20 -12.39 -5.30
N ALA A 81 -0.44 -12.52 -6.40
CA ALA A 81 -0.91 -12.14 -7.73
C ALA A 81 -2.11 -12.97 -8.17
N ARG A 82 -2.08 -14.29 -7.96
CA ARG A 82 -3.20 -15.19 -8.27
C ARG A 82 -4.43 -14.92 -7.39
N ASN A 83 -4.22 -14.61 -6.12
CA ASN A 83 -5.29 -14.25 -5.21
C ASN A 83 -6.01 -12.98 -5.70
N ILE A 84 -5.24 -11.92 -6.02
CA ILE A 84 -5.78 -10.63 -6.49
C ILE A 84 -6.55 -10.79 -7.81
N ALA A 85 -6.06 -11.63 -8.71
CA ALA A 85 -6.74 -11.88 -9.99
C ALA A 85 -8.15 -12.49 -9.81
N ARG A 86 -8.39 -13.21 -8.72
CA ARG A 86 -9.69 -13.80 -8.38
C ARG A 86 -10.54 -12.91 -7.46
N ASN A 87 -9.90 -12.29 -6.49
CA ASN A 87 -10.52 -11.41 -5.51
C ASN A 87 -9.59 -10.22 -5.27
N PRO A 88 -9.91 -9.04 -5.81
CA PRO A 88 -9.06 -7.86 -5.68
C PRO A 88 -9.05 -7.26 -4.28
N ASN A 89 -9.98 -7.62 -3.40
CA ASN A 89 -10.04 -7.10 -2.04
C ASN A 89 -8.73 -7.37 -1.31
N SER A 90 -8.09 -6.31 -0.87
CA SER A 90 -6.75 -6.38 -0.30
C SER A 90 -6.62 -5.38 0.86
N ILE A 91 -5.71 -5.71 1.77
CA ILE A 91 -5.37 -4.84 2.89
C ILE A 91 -3.86 -4.66 2.91
N ILE A 92 -3.40 -3.42 3.02
CA ILE A 92 -2.02 -3.10 3.39
C ILE A 92 -2.02 -2.63 4.83
N THR A 93 -1.12 -3.18 5.64
CA THR A 93 -0.82 -2.67 6.98
C THR A 93 0.60 -2.14 7.03
N ILE A 94 0.82 -1.05 7.74
CA ILE A 94 2.13 -0.41 7.86
C ILE A 94 2.29 0.07 9.29
N ALA A 95 3.31 -0.44 9.99
CA ALA A 95 3.74 0.13 11.27
C ALA A 95 4.64 1.33 11.01
N THR A 96 4.38 2.44 11.67
CA THR A 96 5.22 3.65 11.65
C THR A 96 5.49 4.12 13.10
N ASP A 97 6.32 5.13 13.26
CA ASP A 97 6.70 5.62 14.59
C ASP A 97 5.51 6.19 15.38
N ASP A 98 4.54 6.76 14.67
CA ASP A 98 3.42 7.48 15.25
C ASP A 98 2.05 6.86 14.96
N PHE A 99 1.98 5.88 14.04
CA PHE A 99 0.73 5.19 13.68
C PHE A 99 0.95 3.74 13.26
N ASP A 100 0.02 2.88 13.64
CA ASP A 100 -0.28 1.65 12.92
C ASP A 100 -1.40 1.94 11.92
N LEU A 101 -1.12 1.74 10.63
CA LEU A 101 -2.03 2.03 9.53
C LEU A 101 -2.60 0.74 8.95
N VAL A 102 -3.91 0.73 8.68
CA VAL A 102 -4.59 -0.32 7.92
C VAL A 102 -5.33 0.32 6.75
N ILE A 103 -4.94 -0.05 5.55
CA ILE A 103 -5.44 0.49 4.28
C ILE A 103 -6.22 -0.60 3.55
N GLN A 104 -7.50 -0.38 3.31
CA GLN A 104 -8.38 -1.33 2.64
C GLN A 104 -8.83 -0.79 1.29
N GLY A 105 -8.81 -1.64 0.28
CA GLY A 105 -9.28 -1.33 -1.07
C GLY A 105 -8.95 -2.44 -2.07
N PRO A 106 -9.56 -2.41 -3.26
CA PRO A 106 -9.25 -3.38 -4.31
C PRO A 106 -7.87 -3.11 -4.93
N ALA A 107 -7.05 -4.15 -5.03
CA ALA A 107 -5.81 -4.09 -5.78
C ALA A 107 -6.08 -4.25 -7.28
N ARG A 108 -5.65 -3.28 -8.09
CA ARG A 108 -5.83 -3.27 -9.54
C ARG A 108 -4.48 -3.31 -10.23
N ARG A 109 -4.33 -4.22 -11.20
CA ARG A 109 -3.11 -4.28 -12.01
C ARG A 109 -3.05 -3.07 -12.94
N ILE A 110 -1.88 -2.42 -12.99
CA ILE A 110 -1.57 -1.35 -13.92
C ILE A 110 -0.85 -1.93 -15.14
N VAL A 111 -1.32 -1.59 -16.34
CA VAL A 111 -0.73 -2.02 -17.62
C VAL A 111 -0.43 -0.86 -18.55
N ASP A 112 -0.97 0.32 -18.28
CA ASP A 112 -0.70 1.53 -19.05
C ASP A 112 0.77 1.96 -18.92
N ALA A 113 1.45 2.16 -20.06
CA ALA A 113 2.89 2.41 -20.10
C ALA A 113 3.26 3.75 -19.45
N ALA A 114 2.47 4.79 -19.64
CA ALA A 114 2.74 6.10 -19.05
C ALA A 114 2.53 6.06 -17.53
N HIS A 115 1.52 5.33 -17.07
CA HIS A 115 1.30 5.12 -15.65
C HIS A 115 2.45 4.29 -15.02
N LEU A 116 2.85 3.20 -15.67
CA LEU A 116 3.99 2.38 -15.23
C LEU A 116 5.27 3.21 -15.14
N GLN A 117 5.52 4.12 -16.11
CA GLN A 117 6.70 4.98 -16.09
C GLN A 117 6.69 5.93 -14.89
N ARG A 118 5.55 6.59 -14.59
CA ARG A 118 5.43 7.45 -13.40
C ARG A 118 5.72 6.68 -12.10
N ILE A 119 5.23 5.45 -12.00
CA ILE A 119 5.47 4.63 -10.81
C ILE A 119 6.92 4.16 -10.73
N ALA A 120 7.55 3.81 -11.86
CA ALA A 120 8.97 3.50 -11.92
C ALA A 120 9.83 4.68 -11.45
N ASP A 121 9.52 5.89 -11.91
CA ASP A 121 10.23 7.11 -11.51
C ASP A 121 10.05 7.44 -10.02
N ALA A 122 8.87 7.15 -9.48
CA ALA A 122 8.63 7.31 -8.05
C ALA A 122 9.40 6.28 -7.21
N PHE A 123 9.52 5.03 -7.66
CA PHE A 123 10.37 4.03 -7.01
C PHE A 123 11.85 4.40 -7.05
N LYS A 124 12.34 5.00 -8.15
CA LYS A 124 13.74 5.47 -8.25
C LYS A 124 14.06 6.50 -7.17
N LYS A 125 13.13 7.41 -6.87
CA LYS A 125 13.28 8.39 -5.78
C LYS A 125 13.40 7.76 -4.40
N GLN A 126 12.95 6.50 -4.25
CA GLN A 126 13.08 5.71 -3.00
C GLN A 126 14.26 4.73 -3.04
N GLY A 127 15.15 4.82 -4.03
CA GLY A 127 16.37 4.01 -4.10
C GLY A 127 16.21 2.63 -4.76
N TRP A 128 15.07 2.33 -5.38
CA TRP A 128 14.92 1.16 -6.24
C TRP A 128 14.74 1.60 -7.69
N GLU A 129 15.59 1.11 -8.61
CA GLU A 129 15.69 1.57 -9.99
C GLU A 129 15.06 0.60 -11.00
N PRO A 130 13.73 0.50 -11.07
CA PRO A 130 13.09 -0.30 -12.08
C PRO A 130 13.03 0.42 -13.43
N THR A 131 12.93 -0.38 -14.49
CA THR A 131 12.63 0.06 -15.85
C THR A 131 11.31 -0.56 -16.30
N VAL A 132 10.57 0.17 -17.15
CA VAL A 132 9.31 -0.30 -17.71
C VAL A 132 9.59 -1.30 -18.81
N VAL A 133 8.87 -2.40 -18.77
CA VAL A 133 8.81 -3.42 -19.84
C VAL A 133 7.34 -3.70 -20.16
N LYS A 134 7.07 -4.45 -21.21
CA LYS A 134 5.68 -4.74 -21.62
C LYS A 134 4.82 -5.23 -20.45
N GLY A 135 3.92 -4.37 -19.97
CA GLY A 135 2.92 -4.68 -18.95
C GLY A 135 3.43 -4.83 -17.51
N GLY A 136 4.65 -4.34 -17.21
CA GLY A 136 5.22 -4.43 -15.87
C GLY A 136 6.58 -3.75 -15.73
N LEU A 137 7.31 -4.11 -14.69
CA LEU A 137 8.64 -3.58 -14.36
C LEU A 137 9.69 -4.68 -14.35
N THR A 138 10.93 -4.31 -14.62
CA THR A 138 12.14 -5.11 -14.39
C THR A 138 13.21 -4.27 -13.68
N ALA A 139 14.12 -4.91 -12.95
CA ALA A 139 15.27 -4.27 -12.31
C ALA A 139 16.36 -5.31 -12.05
N LYS A 140 17.55 -4.87 -11.62
CA LYS A 140 18.65 -5.77 -11.23
C LYS A 140 18.27 -6.70 -10.07
N TYR A 141 17.38 -6.26 -9.20
CA TYR A 141 16.89 -7.03 -8.05
C TYR A 141 15.46 -6.64 -7.68
N SER A 142 14.79 -7.52 -6.95
CA SER A 142 13.52 -7.27 -6.24
C SER A 142 13.48 -8.10 -4.96
N ALA A 143 12.36 -8.10 -4.25
CA ALA A 143 12.19 -8.95 -3.08
C ALA A 143 12.42 -10.43 -3.45
N PRO A 144 13.11 -11.22 -2.62
CA PRO A 144 13.41 -12.64 -2.92
C PRO A 144 12.18 -13.47 -3.30
N SER A 145 11.02 -13.12 -2.76
CA SER A 145 9.74 -13.79 -3.02
C SER A 145 8.94 -13.22 -4.19
N ALA A 146 9.48 -12.24 -4.92
CA ALA A 146 8.79 -11.62 -6.05
C ALA A 146 8.74 -12.53 -7.30
N GLY A 147 9.63 -13.52 -7.39
CA GLY A 147 9.83 -14.34 -8.58
C GLY A 147 10.56 -13.58 -9.70
N PRO A 148 10.76 -14.19 -10.87
CA PRO A 148 11.43 -13.54 -11.98
C PRO A 148 10.61 -12.40 -12.58
N PRO A 149 11.29 -11.38 -13.18
CA PRO A 149 10.61 -10.33 -13.94
C PRO A 149 9.97 -10.90 -15.24
N PRO A 150 9.08 -10.13 -15.89
CA PRO A 150 8.57 -8.83 -15.47
C PRO A 150 7.61 -8.94 -14.29
N TRP A 151 7.69 -7.97 -13.38
CA TRP A 151 6.78 -7.87 -12.24
C TRP A 151 5.57 -7.02 -12.57
N ASN A 152 4.37 -7.52 -12.24
CA ASN A 152 3.16 -6.74 -12.29
C ASN A 152 3.19 -5.64 -11.24
N VAL A 153 2.71 -4.45 -11.59
CA VAL A 153 2.44 -3.35 -10.65
C VAL A 153 0.97 -3.35 -10.31
N TYR A 154 0.68 -3.18 -9.03
CA TYR A 154 -0.68 -3.07 -8.50
C TYR A 154 -0.88 -1.74 -7.81
N GLU A 155 -2.06 -1.15 -8.02
CA GLU A 155 -2.55 0.04 -7.35
C GLU A 155 -3.65 -0.35 -6.35
N ILE A 156 -3.60 0.21 -5.15
CA ILE A 156 -4.72 0.22 -4.20
C ILE A 156 -5.09 1.69 -3.93
N ARG A 157 -6.25 2.11 -4.40
CA ARG A 157 -6.88 3.35 -3.96
C ARG A 157 -7.68 3.05 -2.72
N PRO A 158 -7.37 3.71 -1.59
CA PRO A 158 -8.06 3.42 -0.34
C PRO A 158 -9.56 3.68 -0.41
N GLU A 159 -10.35 2.72 0.05
CA GLU A 159 -11.77 2.86 0.35
C GLU A 159 -11.98 3.11 1.84
N THR A 160 -11.12 2.53 2.67
CA THR A 160 -11.10 2.74 4.12
C THR A 160 -9.65 2.79 4.60
N ILE A 161 -9.36 3.73 5.49
CA ILE A 161 -8.11 3.77 6.24
C ILE A 161 -8.44 3.79 7.73
N PHE A 162 -7.69 3.00 8.50
CA PHE A 162 -7.63 3.11 9.95
C PHE A 162 -6.25 3.58 10.35
N ALA A 163 -6.17 4.43 11.36
CA ALA A 163 -4.94 4.74 12.05
C ALA A 163 -5.16 4.58 13.55
N LEU A 164 -4.21 3.88 14.19
CA LEU A 164 -4.09 3.79 15.62
C LEU A 164 -2.81 4.55 16.00
N GLY A 165 -2.94 5.54 16.87
CA GLY A 165 -1.81 6.34 17.37
C GLY A 165 -0.92 5.50 18.28
N THR A 166 0.35 5.37 17.94
CA THR A 166 1.38 4.68 18.74
C THR A 166 2.23 5.66 19.55
N ALA A 167 2.04 6.97 19.32
CA ALA A 167 2.65 8.07 20.06
C ALA A 167 1.61 9.15 20.35
N GLU A 168 1.89 10.01 21.32
CA GLU A 168 1.00 11.13 21.67
C GLU A 168 0.85 12.16 20.51
N PRO A 169 -0.36 12.70 20.35
CA PRO A 169 -1.60 12.30 21.00
C PRO A 169 -2.09 10.95 20.42
N TYR A 170 -2.36 10.01 21.31
CA TYR A 170 -2.94 8.71 20.97
C TYR A 170 -4.31 8.86 20.32
N GLY A 171 -4.96 7.76 20.00
CA GLY A 171 -6.31 7.70 19.48
C GLY A 171 -6.46 6.63 18.41
N ALA A 172 -7.68 6.34 18.04
CA ALA A 172 -7.98 5.39 16.98
C ALA A 172 -9.08 5.96 16.09
N THR A 173 -8.83 6.06 14.78
CA THR A 173 -9.78 6.68 13.85
C THR A 173 -9.88 5.88 12.56
N ARG A 174 -11.11 5.75 12.07
CA ARG A 174 -11.42 5.22 10.75
C ARG A 174 -11.92 6.32 9.83
N TRP A 175 -11.39 6.37 8.61
CA TRP A 175 -11.90 7.20 7.53
C TRP A 175 -12.40 6.34 6.38
N ARG A 176 -13.45 6.78 5.71
CA ARG A 176 -13.94 6.22 4.45
C ARG A 176 -13.81 7.25 3.33
N PHE A 177 -13.54 6.75 2.14
CA PHE A 177 -13.34 7.55 0.94
C PHE A 177 -14.36 7.17 -0.13
N LYS A 178 -14.64 8.10 -1.03
CA LYS A 178 -15.54 7.84 -2.15
C LYS A 178 -14.90 6.82 -3.08
N THR A 179 -15.55 5.69 -3.30
CA THR A 179 -15.12 4.69 -4.28
C THR A 179 -15.36 5.24 -5.68
N ASN A 180 -14.30 5.42 -6.46
CA ASN A 180 -14.44 5.64 -7.89
C ASN A 180 -14.76 4.29 -8.55
N THR A 181 -16.01 3.88 -8.48
CA THR A 181 -16.50 2.75 -9.28
C THR A 181 -16.55 3.21 -10.74
N ARG A 182 -15.42 3.16 -11.46
CA ARG A 182 -15.52 3.11 -12.93
C ARG A 182 -16.15 1.74 -13.21
N ARG A 183 -17.44 1.75 -13.54
CA ARG A 183 -18.07 0.60 -14.21
C ARG A 183 -17.29 0.42 -15.52
N ASN A 184 -16.68 -0.72 -15.71
CA ASN A 184 -16.27 -1.18 -17.03
C ASN A 184 -17.52 -1.41 -17.87
#